data_e79609b6b2bdea84bfeb30fa0aedb8ad
#
_entry.id   e79609b6b2bdea84bfeb30fa0aedb8ad
#
_cell.length_a   1.000
_cell.length_b   1.000
_cell.length_c   1.000
_cell.angle_alpha   90.00
_cell.angle_beta   90.00
_cell.angle_gamma   90.00
#
_symmetry.space_group_name_H-M   'P 1'
#
loop_
_entity.id
_entity.type
_entity.pdbx_description
1 polymer ?
#
loop_
_entity_poly.entity_id
_entity_poly.type
_entity_poly.pdbx_seq_one_letter_code
_entity_poly.pdbx_strand_id
1 'polypeptide(L)'
;MWYNNRNAAIVRLDRLIQRRKFGKGAISILRIWYNHTMCGENLTTKTVLQDLPGPLLAWYRANARDLPWRRTTDPYQIWVSEIMLQQTRVAAVLGYYARFLETFPTVEALAAAPEERLMKLWEGLGYYSRARNLQKAARILT
;
A
#
# COMPACT_ATOMS: atom_id res chain seq x y z
N MET A 1 -10.00 28.35 -25.55
CA MET A 1 -10.23 26.89 -25.74
C MET A 1 -9.58 25.99 -24.64
N TRP A 2 -8.91 26.55 -23.62
CA TRP A 2 -8.24 25.83 -22.50
C TRP A 2 -9.10 25.67 -21.23
N TYR A 3 -10.18 26.42 -21.09
CA TYR A 3 -11.03 26.46 -19.89
C TYR A 3 -11.96 25.25 -19.73
N ASN A 4 -12.36 24.62 -20.84
CA ASN A 4 -13.32 23.49 -20.82
C ASN A 4 -12.71 22.15 -20.42
N ASN A 5 -11.39 21.99 -20.52
CA ASN A 5 -10.73 20.71 -20.23
C ASN A 5 -10.48 20.49 -18.71
N ARG A 6 -10.39 21.58 -17.93
CA ARG A 6 -10.22 21.50 -16.46
C ARG A 6 -11.49 21.03 -15.75
N ASN A 7 -12.65 21.52 -16.17
CA ASN A 7 -13.93 21.11 -15.59
C ASN A 7 -14.26 19.65 -15.85
N ALA A 8 -13.91 19.10 -17.00
CA ALA A 8 -14.08 17.69 -17.33
C ALA A 8 -13.18 16.78 -16.48
N ALA A 9 -11.95 17.19 -16.18
CA ALA A 9 -11.04 16.46 -15.31
C ALA A 9 -11.52 16.46 -13.84
N ILE A 10 -12.04 17.59 -13.36
CA ILE A 10 -12.59 17.75 -12.00
C ILE A 10 -13.83 16.89 -11.80
N VAL A 11 -14.78 16.91 -12.74
CA VAL A 11 -15.99 16.06 -12.72
C VAL A 11 -15.62 14.57 -12.79
N ARG A 12 -14.55 14.23 -13.49
CA ARG A 12 -14.05 12.85 -13.57
C ARG A 12 -13.41 12.39 -12.27
N LEU A 13 -12.68 13.29 -11.60
CA LEU A 13 -12.11 13.04 -10.26
C LEU A 13 -13.21 12.87 -9.21
N ASP A 14 -14.22 13.72 -9.22
CA ASP A 14 -15.35 13.66 -8.29
C ASP A 14 -16.14 12.35 -8.44
N ARG A 15 -16.39 11.89 -9.67
CA ARG A 15 -16.98 10.56 -9.93
C ARG A 15 -16.12 9.39 -9.47
N LEU A 16 -14.79 9.50 -9.54
CA LEU A 16 -13.86 8.49 -9.06
C LEU A 16 -13.83 8.44 -7.52
N ILE A 17 -13.94 9.59 -6.88
CA ILE A 17 -14.00 9.72 -5.41
C ILE A 17 -15.31 9.12 -4.88
N GLN A 18 -16.44 9.39 -5.53
CA GLN A 18 -17.75 8.84 -5.16
C GLN A 18 -17.84 7.32 -5.38
N ARG A 19 -17.19 6.78 -6.40
CA ARG A 19 -17.17 5.33 -6.70
C ARG A 19 -16.24 4.50 -5.79
N ARG A 20 -15.19 5.10 -5.28
CA ARG A 20 -14.34 4.47 -4.26
C ARG A 20 -14.75 5.06 -2.92
N LYS A 21 -15.33 4.27 -2.03
CA LYS A 21 -15.68 4.65 -0.65
C LYS A 21 -14.43 5.12 0.12
N PHE A 22 -13.94 6.30 -0.19
CA PHE A 22 -12.94 6.98 0.61
C PHE A 22 -13.62 7.50 1.88
N GLY A 23 -13.06 7.19 3.06
CA GLY A 23 -13.60 7.68 4.31
C GLY A 23 -13.65 9.22 4.35
N LYS A 24 -14.54 9.77 5.19
CA LYS A 24 -14.83 11.21 5.31
C LYS A 24 -13.59 12.11 5.40
N GLY A 25 -12.45 11.61 5.92
CA GLY A 25 -11.20 12.36 6.03
C GLY A 25 -10.51 12.66 4.68
N ALA A 26 -10.55 11.71 3.74
CA ALA A 26 -9.96 11.93 2.40
C ALA A 26 -10.75 12.98 1.60
N ILE A 27 -12.07 13.02 1.79
CA ILE A 27 -12.95 14.02 1.19
C ILE A 27 -12.65 15.42 1.75
N SER A 28 -12.36 15.55 3.04
CA SER A 28 -11.97 16.82 3.66
C SER A 28 -10.66 17.37 3.09
N ILE A 29 -9.65 16.54 2.89
CA ILE A 29 -8.35 16.94 2.32
C ILE A 29 -8.51 17.40 0.88
N LEU A 30 -9.30 16.67 0.08
CA LEU A 30 -9.60 17.03 -1.30
C LEU A 30 -10.47 18.31 -1.39
N ARG A 31 -11.36 18.54 -0.41
CA ARG A 31 -12.18 19.75 -0.33
C ARG A 31 -11.36 20.98 0.09
N ILE A 32 -10.39 20.81 0.98
CA ILE A 32 -9.44 21.88 1.33
C ILE A 32 -8.58 22.22 0.11
N TRP A 33 -8.08 21.22 -0.60
CA TRP A 33 -7.32 21.41 -1.83
C TRP A 33 -8.14 22.12 -2.92
N TYR A 34 -9.39 21.68 -3.12
CA TYR A 34 -10.32 22.30 -4.09
C TYR A 34 -10.62 23.77 -3.75
N ASN A 35 -10.97 24.09 -2.51
CA ASN A 35 -11.26 25.45 -2.08
C ASN A 35 -10.04 26.37 -2.17
N HIS A 36 -8.85 25.88 -1.88
CA HIS A 36 -7.61 26.63 -2.00
C HIS A 36 -7.22 26.91 -3.46
N THR A 37 -7.47 25.96 -4.36
CA THR A 37 -7.12 26.08 -5.79
C THR A 37 -8.10 26.98 -6.55
N MET A 38 -9.35 27.09 -6.11
CA MET A 38 -10.39 27.88 -6.76
C MET A 38 -10.49 29.33 -6.24
N CYS A 39 -9.86 29.65 -5.09
CA CYS A 39 -9.96 30.99 -4.47
C CYS A 39 -8.87 31.96 -4.95
N GLY A 40 -8.33 31.82 -6.15
CA GLY A 40 -7.61 32.88 -6.86
C GLY A 40 -6.18 33.19 -6.40
N GLU A 41 -5.61 32.44 -5.45
CA GLU A 41 -4.19 32.55 -5.12
C GLU A 41 -3.37 31.65 -6.04
N ASN A 42 -2.37 32.25 -6.71
CA ASN A 42 -1.38 31.51 -7.52
C ASN A 42 -0.49 30.63 -6.62
N LEU A 43 -1.07 29.54 -6.06
CA LEU A 43 -0.27 28.54 -5.38
C LEU A 43 0.59 27.83 -6.43
N THR A 44 1.88 28.10 -6.41
CA THR A 44 2.85 27.33 -7.17
C THR A 44 2.80 25.87 -6.67
N THR A 45 2.95 24.92 -7.57
CA THR A 45 3.03 23.46 -7.24
C THR A 45 3.98 23.20 -6.07
N LYS A 46 5.00 24.01 -5.91
CA LYS A 46 5.99 23.96 -4.83
C LYS A 46 5.37 24.24 -3.45
N THR A 47 4.46 25.22 -3.33
CA THR A 47 3.80 25.57 -2.05
C THR A 47 2.83 24.46 -1.63
N VAL A 48 2.05 23.90 -2.56
CA VAL A 48 1.14 22.78 -2.27
C VAL A 48 1.90 21.55 -1.77
N LEU A 49 3.06 21.24 -2.38
CA LEU A 49 3.89 20.11 -1.95
C LEU A 49 4.53 20.32 -0.57
N GLN A 50 4.81 21.55 -0.19
CA GLN A 50 5.35 21.87 1.15
C GLN A 50 4.29 21.72 2.24
N ASP A 51 3.03 22.07 1.98
CA ASP A 51 1.96 22.08 2.97
C ASP A 51 1.25 20.70 3.07
N LEU A 52 1.37 19.84 2.05
CA LEU A 52 0.70 18.54 2.00
C LEU A 52 1.16 17.55 3.10
N PRO A 53 2.43 17.43 3.49
CA PRO A 53 2.89 16.40 4.42
C PRO A 53 2.21 16.48 5.79
N GLY A 54 1.99 17.66 6.33
CA GLY A 54 1.35 17.86 7.64
C GLY A 54 -0.05 17.24 7.72
N PRO A 55 -1.01 17.69 6.90
CA PRO A 55 -2.36 17.14 6.86
C PRO A 55 -2.39 15.64 6.51
N LEU A 56 -1.54 15.19 5.59
CA LEU A 56 -1.46 13.79 5.19
C LEU A 56 -1.01 12.89 6.35
N LEU A 57 0.04 13.29 7.07
CA LEU A 57 0.53 12.56 8.23
C LEU A 57 -0.47 12.55 9.38
N ALA A 58 -1.15 13.67 9.63
CA ALA A 58 -2.20 13.74 10.64
C ALA A 58 -3.35 12.78 10.29
N TRP A 59 -3.81 12.79 9.05
CA TRP A 59 -4.82 11.85 8.58
C TRP A 59 -4.35 10.40 8.70
N TYR A 60 -3.11 10.10 8.27
CA TYR A 60 -2.55 8.75 8.35
C TYR A 60 -2.52 8.25 9.80
N ARG A 61 -2.05 9.06 10.75
CA ARG A 61 -2.01 8.69 12.17
C ARG A 61 -3.39 8.38 12.75
N ALA A 62 -4.41 9.12 12.31
CA ALA A 62 -5.78 8.91 12.76
C ALA A 62 -6.49 7.71 12.08
N ASN A 63 -6.05 7.30 10.88
CA ASN A 63 -6.76 6.33 10.04
C ASN A 63 -5.91 5.10 9.65
N ALA A 64 -4.66 5.01 10.11
CA ALA A 64 -3.79 3.90 9.80
C ALA A 64 -4.38 2.59 10.35
N ARG A 65 -4.53 1.59 9.48
CA ARG A 65 -4.94 0.25 9.91
C ARG A 65 -3.82 -0.39 10.70
N ASP A 66 -4.15 -1.02 11.82
CA ASP A 66 -3.22 -1.81 12.60
C ASP A 66 -2.99 -3.16 11.89
N LEU A 67 -1.79 -3.32 11.33
CA LEU A 67 -1.40 -4.49 10.55
C LEU A 67 -0.07 -5.04 11.09
N PRO A 68 0.12 -6.39 11.15
CA PRO A 68 1.32 -7.00 11.75
C PRO A 68 2.63 -6.45 11.17
N TRP A 69 2.72 -6.31 9.87
CA TRP A 69 3.91 -5.78 9.16
C TRP A 69 4.15 -4.27 9.34
N ARG A 70 3.25 -3.55 10.01
CA ARG A 70 3.44 -2.15 10.39
C ARG A 70 3.95 -1.98 11.81
N ARG A 71 3.93 -3.07 12.61
CA ARG A 71 4.43 -3.10 13.97
C ARG A 71 5.89 -3.51 14.06
N THR A 72 6.46 -4.03 12.97
CA THR A 72 7.84 -4.49 12.91
C THR A 72 8.72 -3.55 12.09
N THR A 73 10.00 -3.49 12.42
CA THR A 73 11.06 -2.84 11.63
C THR A 73 11.97 -3.85 10.95
N ASP A 74 11.70 -5.14 11.10
CA ASP A 74 12.46 -6.23 10.48
C ASP A 74 12.24 -6.20 8.95
N PRO A 75 13.29 -5.96 8.16
CA PRO A 75 13.19 -5.85 6.70
C PRO A 75 12.71 -7.15 6.04
N TYR A 76 13.04 -8.32 6.60
CA TYR A 76 12.58 -9.60 6.07
C TYR A 76 11.06 -9.74 6.22
N GLN A 77 10.53 -9.44 7.39
CA GLN A 77 9.10 -9.53 7.67
C GLN A 77 8.30 -8.53 6.80
N ILE A 78 8.81 -7.32 6.64
CA ILE A 78 8.21 -6.32 5.76
C ILE A 78 8.23 -6.81 4.31
N TRP A 79 9.37 -7.31 3.83
CA TRP A 79 9.51 -7.83 2.47
C TRP A 79 8.55 -8.97 2.17
N VAL A 80 8.41 -9.95 3.07
CA VAL A 80 7.42 -11.04 2.93
C VAL A 80 6.00 -10.48 2.76
N SER A 81 5.62 -9.50 3.60
CA SER A 81 4.30 -8.88 3.51
C SER A 81 4.05 -8.19 2.16
N GLU A 82 5.04 -7.45 1.65
CA GLU A 82 4.94 -6.74 0.36
C GLU A 82 4.74 -7.73 -0.80
N ILE A 83 5.47 -8.84 -0.81
CA ILE A 83 5.31 -9.87 -1.84
C ILE A 83 3.94 -10.57 -1.72
N MET A 84 3.46 -10.85 -0.51
CA MET A 84 2.14 -11.47 -0.30
C MET A 84 1.00 -10.54 -0.71
N LEU A 85 1.16 -9.22 -0.50
CA LEU A 85 0.14 -8.21 -0.82
C LEU A 85 0.04 -7.90 -2.32
N GLN A 86 1.00 -8.29 -3.14
CA GLN A 86 0.91 -8.14 -4.58
C GLN A 86 -0.35 -8.85 -5.10
N GLN A 87 -1.31 -8.07 -5.61
CA GLN A 87 -2.57 -8.56 -6.18
C GLN A 87 -3.43 -9.42 -5.22
N THR A 88 -3.17 -9.36 -3.91
CA THR A 88 -3.91 -10.09 -2.87
C THR A 88 -4.47 -9.12 -1.84
N ARG A 89 -5.71 -9.37 -1.39
CA ARG A 89 -6.37 -8.52 -0.39
C ARG A 89 -5.74 -8.71 0.99
N VAL A 90 -5.61 -7.63 1.75
CA VAL A 90 -5.06 -7.63 3.13
C VAL A 90 -5.71 -8.69 4.02
N ALA A 91 -7.03 -8.80 4.00
CA ALA A 91 -7.76 -9.77 4.82
C ALA A 91 -7.35 -11.23 4.55
N ALA A 92 -7.06 -11.56 3.28
CA ALA A 92 -6.57 -12.89 2.93
C ALA A 92 -5.11 -13.10 3.39
N VAL A 93 -4.26 -12.09 3.30
CA VAL A 93 -2.83 -12.20 3.64
C VAL A 93 -2.58 -12.41 5.12
N LEU A 94 -3.41 -11.86 6.02
CA LEU A 94 -3.16 -11.88 7.47
C LEU A 94 -2.86 -13.27 8.04
N GLY A 95 -3.71 -14.26 7.71
CA GLY A 95 -3.52 -15.62 8.20
C GLY A 95 -2.33 -16.35 7.57
N TYR A 96 -2.04 -16.06 6.31
CA TYR A 96 -0.88 -16.63 5.61
C TYR A 96 0.43 -16.05 6.12
N TYR A 97 0.49 -14.77 6.35
CA TYR A 97 1.66 -14.07 6.85
C TYR A 97 2.11 -14.61 8.21
N ALA A 98 1.18 -14.77 9.15
CA ALA A 98 1.50 -15.31 10.47
C ALA A 98 2.10 -16.73 10.39
N ARG A 99 1.43 -17.65 9.68
CA ARG A 99 1.92 -19.04 9.50
C ARG A 99 3.25 -19.11 8.75
N PHE A 100 3.44 -18.22 7.78
CA PHE A 100 4.67 -18.17 6.99
C PHE A 100 5.86 -17.78 7.85
N LEU A 101 5.74 -16.73 8.68
CA LEU A 101 6.81 -16.29 9.57
C LEU A 101 7.06 -17.25 10.73
N GLU A 102 6.03 -17.97 11.20
CA GLU A 102 6.20 -19.04 12.16
C GLU A 102 7.04 -20.19 11.59
N THR A 103 6.87 -20.51 10.32
CA THR A 103 7.62 -21.60 9.65
C THR A 103 8.97 -21.15 9.13
N PHE A 104 9.07 -19.95 8.60
CA PHE A 104 10.29 -19.36 8.05
C PHE A 104 10.56 -18.01 8.73
N PRO A 105 11.10 -18.01 9.96
CA PRO A 105 11.28 -16.78 10.74
C PRO A 105 12.38 -15.86 10.19
N THR A 106 13.30 -16.38 9.39
CA THR A 106 14.42 -15.62 8.83
C THR A 106 14.61 -15.88 7.34
N VAL A 107 15.38 -15.02 6.69
CA VAL A 107 15.69 -15.15 5.26
C VAL A 107 16.47 -16.44 4.97
N GLU A 108 17.35 -16.85 5.87
CA GLU A 108 18.14 -18.10 5.78
C GLU A 108 17.22 -19.33 5.88
N ALA A 109 16.25 -19.31 6.80
CA ALA A 109 15.27 -20.39 6.93
C ALA A 109 14.44 -20.56 5.64
N LEU A 110 14.07 -19.44 5.02
CA LEU A 110 13.37 -19.45 3.72
C LEU A 110 14.27 -19.94 2.59
N ALA A 111 15.54 -19.51 2.54
CA ALA A 111 16.50 -19.90 1.51
C ALA A 111 16.77 -21.41 1.53
N ALA A 112 16.91 -21.99 2.72
CA ALA A 112 17.18 -23.41 2.93
C ALA A 112 15.93 -24.30 2.80
N ALA A 113 14.73 -23.73 2.76
CA ALA A 113 13.49 -24.48 2.76
C ALA A 113 13.31 -25.34 1.48
N PRO A 114 12.76 -26.57 1.58
CA PRO A 114 12.30 -27.31 0.43
C PRO A 114 11.17 -26.54 -0.29
N GLU A 115 11.24 -26.49 -1.63
CA GLU A 115 10.24 -25.78 -2.44
C GLU A 115 8.81 -26.31 -2.17
N GLU A 116 8.65 -27.61 -1.98
CA GLU A 116 7.38 -28.24 -1.68
C GLU A 116 6.74 -27.65 -0.41
N ARG A 117 7.53 -27.47 0.67
CA ARG A 117 7.05 -26.87 1.92
C ARG A 117 6.64 -25.42 1.74
N LEU A 118 7.39 -24.67 0.95
CA LEU A 118 7.05 -23.29 0.61
C LEU A 118 5.73 -23.23 -0.18
N MET A 119 5.57 -24.08 -1.20
CA MET A 119 4.35 -24.12 -2.01
C MET A 119 3.12 -24.52 -1.18
N LYS A 120 3.28 -25.43 -0.24
CA LYS A 120 2.20 -25.84 0.67
C LYS A 120 1.70 -24.66 1.54
N LEU A 121 2.62 -23.86 2.07
CA LEU A 121 2.26 -22.67 2.86
C LEU A 121 1.64 -21.55 2.02
N TRP A 122 1.94 -21.52 0.72
CA TRP A 122 1.42 -20.52 -0.20
C TRP A 122 0.10 -20.94 -0.86
N GLU A 123 -0.31 -22.19 -0.67
CA GLU A 123 -1.52 -22.75 -1.27
C GLU A 123 -2.76 -21.92 -0.90
N GLY A 124 -3.50 -21.45 -1.91
CA GLY A 124 -4.66 -20.57 -1.76
C GLY A 124 -4.39 -19.08 -1.94
N LEU A 125 -3.14 -18.60 -1.86
CA LEU A 125 -2.80 -17.20 -2.18
C LEU A 125 -2.76 -16.90 -3.69
N GLY A 126 -2.58 -17.94 -4.50
CA GLY A 126 -2.41 -17.80 -5.96
C GLY A 126 -1.07 -17.17 -6.38
N TYR A 127 -0.89 -17.03 -7.69
CA TYR A 127 0.33 -16.43 -8.27
C TYR A 127 1.62 -17.00 -7.67
N TYR A 128 1.78 -18.31 -7.74
CA TYR A 128 2.87 -19.10 -7.13
C TYR A 128 4.29 -18.68 -7.56
N SER A 129 4.42 -18.01 -8.71
CA SER A 129 5.69 -17.42 -9.13
C SER A 129 6.27 -16.43 -8.13
N ARG A 130 5.42 -15.73 -7.36
CA ARG A 130 5.86 -14.83 -6.28
C ARG A 130 6.62 -15.57 -5.19
N ALA A 131 6.08 -16.71 -4.74
CA ALA A 131 6.75 -17.53 -3.72
C ALA A 131 8.10 -18.06 -4.21
N ARG A 132 8.16 -18.58 -5.45
CA ARG A 132 9.42 -19.05 -6.05
C ARG A 132 10.45 -17.92 -6.19
N ASN A 133 10.01 -16.76 -6.64
CA ASN A 133 10.90 -15.59 -6.79
C ASN A 133 11.37 -15.08 -5.43
N LEU A 134 10.51 -15.07 -4.41
CA LEU A 134 10.87 -14.72 -3.03
C LEU A 134 11.97 -15.66 -2.51
N GLN A 135 11.82 -16.98 -2.68
CA GLN A 135 12.85 -17.94 -2.27
C GLN A 135 14.15 -17.84 -3.07
N LYS A 136 14.04 -17.64 -4.41
CA LYS A 136 15.24 -17.40 -5.23
C LYS A 136 16.02 -16.17 -4.77
N ALA A 137 15.32 -15.09 -4.46
CA ALA A 137 15.95 -13.88 -3.93
C ALA A 137 16.55 -14.12 -2.54
N ALA A 138 15.88 -14.87 -1.65
CA ALA A 138 16.42 -15.25 -0.36
C ALA A 138 17.77 -16.01 -0.50
N ARG A 139 17.86 -16.96 -1.44
CA ARG A 139 19.09 -17.71 -1.73
C ARG A 139 20.22 -16.86 -2.31
N ILE A 140 19.94 -15.70 -2.88
CA ILE A 140 20.97 -14.78 -3.38
C ILE A 140 21.49 -13.89 -2.24
N LEU A 141 20.66 -13.63 -1.25
CA LEU A 141 20.97 -12.74 -0.13
C LEU A 141 21.75 -13.46 0.99
N THR A 142 21.67 -14.78 1.06
CA THR A 142 22.36 -15.63 2.05
C THR A 142 23.57 -16.35 1.46
#